data_db75a3dd8e0d8536ca0b700acf4a210c
#
_entry.id   db75a3dd8e0d8536ca0b700acf4a210c
#
_cell.length_a   1.000
_cell.length_b   1.000
_cell.length_c   1.000
_cell.angle_alpha   90.00
_cell.angle_beta   90.00
_cell.angle_gamma   90.00
#
_symmetry.space_group_name_H-M   'P 1'
#
loop_
_entity.id
_entity.type
_entity.pdbx_description
1 polymer ?
#
loop_
_entity_poly.entity_id
_entity_poly.type
_entity_poly.pdbx_seq_one_letter_code
_entity_poly.pdbx_strand_id
1 'polypeptide(L)'
;CLAAQHSGDILAIATVMGIAGAASASLIGTRLPRGVLLLLGYLMMAAAVLLLFGQPALLRFALAALLFKFTWTFILPLILACLADLDHSGKLMNASNLVIGGGLAIGPALAGRLIEASGGFSLLLRAAAAITLLSLVMIVASRPHSPTELEPV
;
A
#
# COMPACT_ATOMS: atom_id res chain seq x y z
N CYS A 1 -20.99 -1.30 21.77
CA CYS A 1 -20.95 -2.70 21.25
C CYS A 1 -21.33 -2.78 19.76
N LEU A 2 -22.42 -2.13 19.29
CA LEU A 2 -22.85 -2.19 17.88
C LEU A 2 -21.80 -1.61 16.91
N ALA A 3 -21.14 -0.51 17.25
CA ALA A 3 -20.10 0.10 16.41
C ALA A 3 -18.86 -0.83 16.23
N ALA A 4 -18.47 -1.54 17.27
CA ALA A 4 -17.35 -2.48 17.20
C ALA A 4 -17.67 -3.71 16.33
N GLN A 5 -18.90 -4.20 16.39
CA GLN A 5 -19.36 -5.33 15.58
C GLN A 5 -19.38 -4.96 14.09
N HIS A 6 -19.95 -3.79 13.74
CA HIS A 6 -19.95 -3.31 12.35
C HIS A 6 -18.53 -3.07 11.81
N SER A 7 -17.61 -2.62 12.64
CA SER A 7 -16.20 -2.49 12.24
C SER A 7 -15.54 -3.83 11.95
N GLY A 8 -15.87 -4.88 12.73
CA GLY A 8 -15.42 -6.24 12.49
C GLY A 8 -15.94 -6.81 11.17
N ASP A 9 -17.22 -6.63 10.87
CA ASP A 9 -17.84 -7.07 9.63
C ASP A 9 -17.21 -6.37 8.40
N ILE A 10 -16.95 -5.07 8.50
CA ILE A 10 -16.27 -4.30 7.45
C ILE A 10 -14.86 -4.86 7.20
N LEU A 11 -14.10 -5.16 8.24
CA LEU A 11 -12.76 -5.73 8.10
C LEU A 11 -12.78 -7.15 7.51
N ALA A 12 -13.79 -7.95 7.85
CA ALA A 12 -13.98 -9.27 7.25
C ALA A 12 -14.26 -9.16 5.74
N ILE A 13 -15.16 -8.27 5.33
CA ILE A 13 -15.45 -7.99 3.91
C ILE A 13 -14.21 -7.43 3.20
N ALA A 14 -13.44 -6.56 3.87
CA ALA A 14 -12.20 -6.03 3.32
C ALA A 14 -11.18 -7.14 3.01
N THR A 15 -11.21 -8.25 3.73
CA THR A 15 -10.35 -9.41 3.45
C THR A 15 -10.69 -10.04 2.10
N VAL A 16 -11.97 -10.13 1.76
CA VAL A 16 -12.44 -10.62 0.44
C VAL A 16 -11.97 -9.67 -0.68
N MET A 17 -12.01 -8.35 -0.43
CA MET A 17 -11.45 -7.36 -1.37
C MET A 17 -9.96 -7.53 -1.60
N GLY A 18 -9.25 -8.09 -0.63
CA GLY A 18 -7.85 -8.46 -0.79
C GLY A 18 -7.63 -9.52 -1.88
N ILE A 19 -8.52 -10.50 -1.99
CA ILE A 19 -8.47 -11.51 -3.07
C ILE A 19 -8.67 -10.84 -4.43
N ALA A 20 -9.63 -9.92 -4.52
CA ALA A 20 -9.88 -9.16 -5.75
C ALA A 20 -8.67 -8.31 -6.15
N GLY A 21 -7.97 -7.69 -5.18
CA GLY A 21 -6.74 -6.94 -5.41
C GLY A 21 -5.62 -7.80 -5.99
N ALA A 22 -5.35 -8.95 -5.39
CA ALA A 22 -4.34 -9.90 -5.87
C ALA A 22 -4.68 -10.48 -7.25
N ALA A 23 -5.94 -10.84 -7.48
CA ALA A 23 -6.42 -11.32 -8.77
C ALA A 23 -6.27 -10.24 -9.86
N SER A 24 -6.61 -8.98 -9.54
CA SER A 24 -6.44 -7.85 -10.46
C SER A 24 -4.97 -7.63 -10.81
N ALA A 25 -4.06 -7.74 -9.84
CA ALA A 25 -2.62 -7.61 -10.07
C ALA A 25 -2.11 -8.67 -11.03
N SER A 26 -2.54 -9.93 -10.90
CA SER A 26 -2.12 -11.00 -11.80
C SER A 26 -2.71 -10.89 -13.21
N LEU A 27 -3.95 -10.42 -13.35
CA LEU A 27 -4.63 -10.26 -14.65
C LEU A 27 -4.10 -9.05 -15.44
N ILE A 28 -3.85 -7.93 -14.75
CA ILE A 28 -3.46 -6.66 -15.39
C ILE A 28 -1.95 -6.51 -15.44
N GLY A 29 -1.22 -7.19 -14.55
CA GLY A 29 0.24 -7.09 -14.44
C GLY A 29 1.01 -7.48 -15.69
N THR A 30 0.40 -8.28 -16.57
CA THR A 30 0.97 -8.65 -17.88
C THR A 30 0.62 -7.69 -19.01
N ARG A 31 -0.37 -6.80 -18.83
CA ARG A 31 -0.89 -5.92 -19.89
C ARG A 31 -0.38 -4.50 -19.83
N LEU A 32 -0.01 -4.03 -18.65
CA LEU A 32 0.43 -2.66 -18.41
C LEU A 32 1.85 -2.63 -17.84
N PRO A 33 2.62 -1.57 -18.12
CA PRO A 33 3.96 -1.42 -17.55
C PRO A 33 3.86 -1.34 -16.03
N ARG A 34 4.66 -2.16 -15.34
CA ARG A 34 4.66 -2.28 -13.87
C ARG A 34 4.77 -0.94 -13.14
N GLY A 35 5.55 0.00 -13.70
CA GLY A 35 5.68 1.33 -13.15
C GLY A 35 4.39 2.14 -13.10
N VAL A 36 3.51 1.98 -14.11
CA VAL A 36 2.18 2.62 -14.12
C VAL A 36 1.27 1.98 -13.09
N LEU A 37 1.29 0.65 -12.99
CA LEU A 37 0.49 -0.08 -12.01
C LEU A 37 0.90 0.26 -10.57
N LEU A 38 2.20 0.36 -10.30
CA LEU A 38 2.71 0.80 -9.00
C LEU A 38 2.26 2.23 -8.69
N LEU A 39 2.39 3.16 -9.64
CA LEU A 39 1.94 4.54 -9.45
C LEU A 39 0.44 4.61 -9.11
N LEU A 40 -0.40 3.92 -9.89
CA LEU A 40 -1.85 3.85 -9.64
C LEU A 40 -2.14 3.26 -8.25
N GLY A 41 -1.47 2.17 -7.90
CA GLY A 41 -1.61 1.55 -6.59
C GLY A 41 -1.26 2.51 -5.44
N TYR A 42 -0.12 3.20 -5.52
CA TYR A 42 0.26 4.17 -4.49
C TYR A 42 -0.68 5.39 -4.42
N LEU A 43 -1.21 5.86 -5.53
CA LEU A 43 -2.24 6.91 -5.55
C LEU A 43 -3.53 6.44 -4.87
N MET A 44 -3.97 5.21 -5.16
CA MET A 44 -5.12 4.61 -4.48
C MET A 44 -4.87 4.42 -2.98
N MET A 45 -3.65 4.03 -2.58
CA MET A 45 -3.25 3.92 -1.17
C MET A 45 -3.33 5.28 -0.48
N ALA A 46 -2.78 6.33 -1.10
CA ALA A 46 -2.85 7.68 -0.57
C ALA A 46 -4.32 8.15 -0.42
N ALA A 47 -5.16 7.88 -1.42
CA ALA A 47 -6.59 8.19 -1.35
C ALA A 47 -7.29 7.45 -0.19
N ALA A 48 -6.97 6.17 0.04
CA ALA A 48 -7.52 5.41 1.16
C ALA A 48 -7.13 6.03 2.52
N VAL A 49 -5.88 6.47 2.67
CA VAL A 49 -5.43 7.15 3.89
C VAL A 49 -6.11 8.51 4.05
N LEU A 50 -6.27 9.28 2.96
CA LEU A 50 -6.96 10.58 2.98
C LEU A 50 -8.43 10.46 3.39
N LEU A 51 -9.11 9.39 3.00
CA LEU A 51 -10.50 9.13 3.42
C LEU A 51 -10.65 8.97 4.94
N LEU A 52 -9.59 8.62 5.65
CA LEU A 52 -9.60 8.46 7.12
C LEU A 52 -9.37 9.77 7.87
N PHE A 53 -9.00 10.87 7.18
CA PHE A 53 -8.80 12.16 7.84
C PHE A 53 -10.14 12.78 8.30
N GLY A 54 -10.10 13.44 9.46
CA GLY A 54 -11.28 13.93 10.14
C GLY A 54 -12.04 12.75 10.76
N GLN A 55 -13.03 12.94 11.57
CA GLN A 55 -13.80 11.85 12.17
C GLN A 55 -14.67 11.17 11.09
N PRO A 56 -14.24 10.07 10.45
CA PRO A 56 -14.95 9.50 9.31
C PRO A 56 -16.26 8.88 9.78
N ALA A 57 -17.35 9.19 9.08
CA ALA A 57 -18.57 8.42 9.19
C ALA A 57 -18.32 6.95 8.81
N LEU A 58 -19.17 6.02 9.28
CA LEU A 58 -19.01 4.58 9.05
C LEU A 58 -18.78 4.23 7.58
N LEU A 59 -19.50 4.88 6.66
CA LEU A 59 -19.35 4.66 5.22
C LEU A 59 -17.95 5.05 4.71
N ARG A 60 -17.42 6.20 5.15
CA ARG A 60 -16.06 6.64 4.77
C ARG A 60 -15.00 5.69 5.33
N PHE A 61 -15.17 5.22 6.55
CA PHE A 61 -14.30 4.21 7.16
C PHE A 61 -14.33 2.91 6.36
N ALA A 62 -15.54 2.42 6.01
CA ALA A 62 -15.70 1.20 5.22
C ALA A 62 -15.01 1.33 3.85
N LEU A 63 -15.25 2.42 3.12
CA LEU A 63 -14.62 2.67 1.83
C LEU A 63 -13.09 2.74 1.93
N ALA A 64 -12.56 3.41 2.96
CA ALA A 64 -11.14 3.49 3.21
C ALA A 64 -10.52 2.12 3.49
N ALA A 65 -11.17 1.31 4.33
CA ALA A 65 -10.70 -0.04 4.68
C ALA A 65 -10.71 -0.99 3.46
N LEU A 66 -11.77 -0.96 2.67
CA LEU A 66 -11.90 -1.75 1.45
C LEU A 66 -10.84 -1.35 0.42
N LEU A 67 -10.70 -0.06 0.16
CA LEU A 67 -9.74 0.49 -0.79
C LEU A 67 -8.30 0.19 -0.35
N PHE A 68 -7.99 0.38 0.92
CA PHE A 68 -6.68 0.09 1.49
C PHE A 68 -6.32 -1.38 1.33
N LYS A 69 -7.24 -2.28 1.70
CA LYS A 69 -7.00 -3.72 1.61
C LYS A 69 -6.82 -4.18 0.17
N PHE A 70 -7.67 -3.72 -0.75
CA PHE A 70 -7.55 -3.98 -2.18
C PHE A 70 -6.18 -3.53 -2.70
N THR A 71 -5.81 -2.29 -2.41
CA THR A 71 -4.59 -1.67 -2.92
C THR A 71 -3.34 -2.35 -2.36
N TRP A 72 -3.33 -2.68 -1.07
CA TRP A 72 -2.23 -3.40 -0.43
C TRP A 72 -1.94 -4.73 -1.13
N THR A 73 -2.98 -5.53 -1.35
CA THR A 73 -2.85 -6.83 -2.01
C THR A 73 -2.60 -6.73 -3.52
N PHE A 74 -2.97 -5.61 -4.13
CA PHE A 74 -2.65 -5.30 -5.52
C PHE A 74 -1.18 -4.91 -5.71
N ILE A 75 -0.63 -4.05 -4.85
CA ILE A 75 0.74 -3.53 -4.97
C ILE A 75 1.78 -4.59 -4.60
N LEU A 76 1.54 -5.37 -3.55
CA LEU A 76 2.53 -6.28 -2.98
C LEU A 76 3.11 -7.27 -3.99
N PRO A 77 2.32 -8.01 -4.78
CA PRO A 77 2.86 -8.93 -5.79
C PRO A 77 3.64 -8.18 -6.90
N LEU A 78 3.25 -6.96 -7.24
CA LEU A 78 3.96 -6.16 -8.24
C LEU A 78 5.35 -5.75 -7.75
N ILE A 79 5.47 -5.34 -6.47
CA ILE A 79 6.76 -5.04 -5.84
C ILE A 79 7.64 -6.29 -5.79
N LEU A 80 7.07 -7.41 -5.33
CA LEU A 80 7.81 -8.67 -5.22
C LEU A 80 8.28 -9.17 -6.61
N ALA A 81 7.46 -9.00 -7.65
CA ALA A 81 7.86 -9.32 -9.01
C ALA A 81 9.03 -8.44 -9.49
N CYS A 82 9.00 -7.13 -9.19
CA CYS A 82 10.12 -6.25 -9.52
C CYS A 82 11.40 -6.64 -8.78
N LEU A 83 11.29 -7.03 -7.51
CA LEU A 83 12.43 -7.49 -6.73
C LEU A 83 12.98 -8.83 -7.24
N ALA A 84 12.11 -9.76 -7.63
CA ALA A 84 12.50 -11.05 -8.18
C ALA A 84 13.30 -10.90 -9.48
N ASP A 85 12.95 -9.95 -10.33
CA ASP A 85 13.69 -9.68 -11.56
C ASP A 85 15.12 -9.15 -11.30
N LEU A 86 15.34 -8.52 -10.16
CA LEU A 86 16.65 -7.97 -9.76
C LEU A 86 17.44 -8.92 -8.87
N ASP A 87 16.80 -9.93 -8.31
CA ASP A 87 17.37 -10.79 -7.29
C ASP A 87 17.89 -12.12 -7.85
N HIS A 88 19.11 -12.10 -8.32
CA HIS A 88 19.79 -13.32 -8.78
C HIS A 88 20.25 -14.26 -7.64
N SER A 89 20.21 -13.79 -6.40
CA SER A 89 20.76 -14.50 -5.23
C SER A 89 19.75 -14.91 -4.17
N GLY A 90 18.50 -14.51 -4.27
CA GLY A 90 17.44 -14.71 -3.27
C GLY A 90 17.57 -13.82 -2.03
N LYS A 91 18.62 -13.00 -1.94
CA LYS A 91 18.89 -12.14 -0.77
C LYS A 91 17.90 -10.98 -0.64
N LEU A 92 17.54 -10.35 -1.78
CA LEU A 92 16.59 -9.25 -1.78
C LEU A 92 15.19 -9.73 -1.40
N MET A 93 14.80 -10.91 -1.87
CA MET A 93 13.51 -11.51 -1.54
C MET A 93 13.43 -11.83 -0.03
N ASN A 94 14.48 -12.41 0.54
CA ASN A 94 14.56 -12.68 1.98
C ASN A 94 14.56 -11.40 2.81
N ALA A 95 15.30 -10.37 2.40
CA ALA A 95 15.31 -9.07 3.07
C ALA A 95 13.91 -8.41 3.02
N SER A 96 13.21 -8.51 1.89
CA SER A 96 11.85 -7.98 1.74
C SER A 96 10.86 -8.67 2.68
N ASN A 97 10.92 -9.99 2.80
CA ASN A 97 10.08 -10.74 3.73
C ASN A 97 10.37 -10.35 5.19
N LEU A 98 11.64 -10.12 5.54
CA LEU A 98 12.02 -9.65 6.87
C LEU A 98 11.47 -8.24 7.15
N VAL A 99 11.56 -7.32 6.19
CA VAL A 99 11.03 -5.95 6.31
C VAL A 99 9.51 -5.97 6.44
N ILE A 100 8.82 -6.74 5.60
CA ILE A 100 7.34 -6.88 5.66
C ILE A 100 6.92 -7.49 7.01
N GLY A 101 7.53 -8.60 7.41
CA GLY A 101 7.22 -9.27 8.68
C GLY A 101 7.56 -8.38 9.89
N GLY A 102 8.71 -7.71 9.87
CA GLY A 102 9.11 -6.75 10.89
C GLY A 102 8.14 -5.56 10.99
N GLY A 103 7.71 -5.03 9.85
CA GLY A 103 6.71 -3.97 9.80
C GLY A 103 5.35 -4.39 10.38
N LEU A 104 4.90 -5.60 10.07
CA LEU A 104 3.67 -6.16 10.64
C LEU A 104 3.76 -6.41 12.14
N ALA A 105 4.94 -6.80 12.65
CA ALA A 105 5.15 -7.04 14.06
C ALA A 105 5.27 -5.74 14.88
N ILE A 106 6.04 -4.76 14.39
CA ILE A 106 6.33 -3.52 15.12
C ILE A 106 5.26 -2.43 14.86
N GLY A 107 4.64 -2.45 13.68
CA GLY A 107 3.68 -1.44 13.23
C GLY A 107 2.56 -1.15 14.22
N PRO A 108 1.83 -2.15 14.72
CA PRO A 108 0.76 -1.94 15.69
C PRO A 108 1.23 -1.31 17.01
N ALA A 109 2.43 -1.68 17.49
CA ALA A 109 3.00 -1.11 18.70
C ALA A 109 3.37 0.37 18.53
N LEU A 110 3.98 0.72 17.39
CA LEU A 110 4.28 2.12 17.05
C LEU A 110 3.00 2.94 16.86
N ALA A 111 2.01 2.38 16.18
CA ALA A 111 0.71 3.02 15.98
C ALA A 111 0.02 3.29 17.32
N GLY A 112 0.01 2.31 18.23
CA GLY A 112 -0.55 2.47 19.57
C GLY A 112 0.12 3.62 20.34
N ARG A 113 1.45 3.68 20.35
CA ARG A 113 2.20 4.76 21.01
C ARG A 113 1.92 6.13 20.40
N LEU A 114 1.82 6.23 19.08
CA LEU A 114 1.49 7.48 18.42
C LEU A 114 0.08 7.98 18.76
N ILE A 115 -0.89 7.07 18.82
CA ILE A 115 -2.28 7.38 19.21
C ILE A 115 -2.31 7.85 20.67
N GLU A 116 -1.63 7.16 21.57
CA GLU A 116 -1.56 7.48 22.99
C GLU A 116 -0.89 8.84 23.23
N ALA A 117 0.25 9.09 22.59
CA ALA A 117 1.00 10.34 22.72
C ALA A 117 0.25 11.56 22.16
N SER A 118 -0.57 11.39 21.12
CA SER A 118 -1.30 12.48 20.47
C SER A 118 -2.75 12.61 20.93
N GLY A 119 -3.24 11.72 21.75
CA GLY A 119 -4.64 11.68 22.20
C GLY A 119 -5.64 11.37 21.07
N GLY A 120 -5.17 10.82 19.92
CA GLY A 120 -6.04 10.50 18.78
C GLY A 120 -5.31 9.99 17.54
N PHE A 121 -6.06 9.74 16.50
CA PHE A 121 -5.55 9.14 15.25
C PHE A 121 -4.86 10.14 14.31
N SER A 122 -4.94 11.45 14.58
CA SER A 122 -4.50 12.49 13.62
C SER A 122 -2.99 12.45 13.33
N LEU A 123 -2.16 12.17 14.32
CA LEU A 123 -0.71 12.04 14.14
C LEU A 123 -0.37 10.78 13.37
N LEU A 124 -1.00 9.67 13.69
CA LEU A 124 -0.82 8.39 12.98
C LEU A 124 -1.17 8.52 11.51
N LEU A 125 -2.31 9.14 11.18
CA LEU A 125 -2.75 9.33 9.80
C LEU A 125 -1.81 10.25 9.02
N ARG A 126 -1.31 11.33 9.65
CA ARG A 126 -0.31 12.22 9.02
C ARG A 126 1.00 11.49 8.76
N ALA A 127 1.48 10.69 9.71
CA ALA A 127 2.68 9.88 9.53
C ALA A 127 2.49 8.84 8.41
N ALA A 128 1.37 8.14 8.38
CA ALA A 128 1.05 7.19 7.32
C ALA A 128 0.98 7.86 5.94
N ALA A 129 0.32 9.01 5.83
CA ALA A 129 0.26 9.78 4.59
C ALA A 129 1.66 10.23 4.13
N ALA A 130 2.48 10.75 5.04
CA ALA A 130 3.83 11.20 4.73
C ALA A 130 4.71 10.04 4.23
N ILE A 131 4.66 8.88 4.89
CA ILE A 131 5.42 7.68 4.48
C ILE A 131 4.94 7.18 3.11
N THR A 132 3.63 7.16 2.87
CA THR A 132 3.06 6.75 1.57
C THR A 132 3.51 7.68 0.45
N LEU A 133 3.47 8.99 0.67
CA LEU A 133 3.94 9.98 -0.30
C LEU A 133 5.45 9.90 -0.54
N LEU A 134 6.23 9.73 0.51
CA LEU A 134 7.68 9.53 0.39
C LEU A 134 7.99 8.29 -0.45
N SER A 135 7.32 7.18 -0.20
CA SER A 135 7.46 5.95 -0.98
C SER A 135 7.10 6.17 -2.45
N LEU A 136 6.03 6.93 -2.72
CA LEU A 136 5.63 7.29 -4.08
C LEU A 136 6.70 8.12 -4.79
N VAL A 137 7.25 9.14 -4.11
CA VAL A 137 8.34 9.98 -4.65
C VAL A 137 9.56 9.14 -4.97
N MET A 138 9.97 8.25 -4.08
CA MET A 138 11.10 7.35 -4.31
C MET A 138 10.89 6.45 -5.54
N ILE A 139 9.69 5.88 -5.72
CA ILE A 139 9.36 5.04 -6.87
C ILE A 139 9.39 5.86 -8.17
N VAL A 140 8.83 7.07 -8.15
CA VAL A 140 8.85 7.94 -9.34
C VAL A 140 10.27 8.38 -9.69
N ALA A 141 11.08 8.73 -8.69
CA ALA A 141 12.47 9.14 -8.87
C ALA A 141 13.38 8.00 -9.35
N SER A 142 13.06 6.76 -8.98
CA SER A 142 13.83 5.56 -9.38
C SER A 142 13.50 5.07 -10.78
N ARG A 143 12.60 5.71 -11.54
CA ARG A 143 12.32 5.33 -12.93
C ARG A 143 13.55 5.65 -13.77
N PRO A 144 14.12 4.67 -14.51
CA PRO A 144 15.16 4.98 -15.46
C PRO A 144 14.60 5.96 -16.49
N HIS A 145 15.30 7.06 -16.73
CA HIS A 145 15.09 7.91 -17.90
C HIS A 145 15.30 7.00 -19.11
N SER A 146 14.27 6.82 -19.93
CA SER A 146 14.46 6.21 -21.24
C SER A 146 15.52 7.03 -21.97
N PRO A 147 16.64 6.46 -22.44
CA PRO A 147 17.53 7.19 -23.32
C PRO A 147 16.69 7.55 -24.55
N THR A 148 16.63 8.82 -24.85
CA THR A 148 16.13 9.32 -26.12
C THR A 148 16.83 8.52 -27.22
N GLU A 149 16.08 7.80 -28.04
CA GLU A 149 16.60 7.13 -29.22
C GLU A 149 17.41 8.15 -29.99
N LEU A 150 18.74 7.99 -29.99
CA LEU A 150 19.59 8.64 -30.95
C LEU A 150 19.27 7.94 -32.28
N GLU A 151 18.52 8.62 -33.13
CA GLU A 151 18.35 8.21 -34.52
C GLU A 151 19.70 7.89 -35.14
N PRO A 152 19.84 6.75 -35.81
CA PRO A 152 21.03 6.51 -36.65
C PRO A 152 20.93 7.38 -37.91
N VAL A 153 21.94 8.19 -38.12
CA VAL A 153 22.23 8.87 -39.40
C VAL A 153 22.69 7.86 -40.45
#